data_5965cbbf3581ee24606c01119f16ac38
#
_entry.id   5965cbbf3581ee24606c01119f16ac38
#
_cell.length_a   1.000
_cell.length_b   1.000
_cell.length_c   1.000
_cell.angle_alpha   90.00
_cell.angle_beta   90.00
_cell.angle_gamma   90.00
#
_symmetry.space_group_name_H-M   'P 1'
#
loop_
_entity.id
_entity.type
_entity.pdbx_description
1 polymer ?
#
loop_
_entity_poly.entity_id
_entity_poly.type
_entity_poly.pdbx_seq_one_letter_code
_entity_poly.pdbx_strand_id
1 'polypeptide(L)'
;MTDQTTGVVLQLRSLIKSSGELELSLASVPIPEPGPDEVLVRVEAAPINPSDLGLMLDAADLSTAKASGTRDRPVIRAAVPENLMKGLAARVDQSMPVGNEGAGSVVKAGSSEAARALLGKTVAMRGGGMYSQYRCIKAAQCLLLPPGTTPAEGASSFVNPLTALGMVETMRLEGHKALVHTAAASNLGQMLNRICLKDGIALVNIVRTTEQENILRAIGAVHVCNSSAPTFLDDLTESLVATGATIAF
;
A
#
# COMPACT_ATOMS: atom_id res chain seq x y z
N MET A 1 6.38 -30.18 -16.17
CA MET A 1 6.11 -28.75 -15.86
C MET A 1 7.18 -27.94 -16.58
N THR A 2 6.83 -27.20 -17.61
CA THR A 2 7.76 -26.31 -18.32
C THR A 2 8.22 -25.24 -17.33
N ASP A 3 9.54 -25.07 -17.20
CA ASP A 3 10.15 -24.02 -16.38
C ASP A 3 9.70 -22.65 -16.91
N GLN A 4 8.69 -22.04 -16.26
CA GLN A 4 8.14 -20.71 -16.62
C GLN A 4 9.01 -19.56 -16.07
N THR A 5 10.20 -19.87 -15.55
CA THR A 5 11.09 -18.87 -14.93
C THR A 5 12.09 -18.25 -15.91
N THR A 6 12.04 -18.61 -17.18
CA THR A 6 12.83 -17.99 -18.26
C THR A 6 11.93 -17.23 -19.23
N GLY A 7 12.32 -16.02 -19.60
CA GLY A 7 11.57 -15.24 -20.58
C GLY A 7 11.33 -13.79 -20.17
N VAL A 8 10.27 -13.22 -20.74
CA VAL A 8 9.87 -11.82 -20.55
C VAL A 8 8.51 -11.76 -19.86
N VAL A 9 8.38 -10.88 -18.89
CA VAL A 9 7.16 -10.70 -18.09
C VAL A 9 6.70 -9.25 -18.08
N LEU A 10 5.49 -9.01 -17.64
CA LEU A 10 4.88 -7.69 -17.57
C LEU A 10 5.15 -7.03 -16.23
N GLN A 11 5.49 -5.74 -16.31
CA GLN A 11 5.64 -4.87 -15.16
C GLN A 11 4.98 -3.52 -15.44
N LEU A 12 4.11 -3.05 -14.54
CA LEU A 12 3.53 -1.71 -14.64
C LEU A 12 4.59 -0.66 -14.31
N ARG A 13 4.68 0.36 -15.15
CA ARG A 13 5.65 1.45 -14.99
C ARG A 13 4.99 2.80 -15.17
N SER A 14 5.48 3.78 -14.41
CA SER A 14 5.12 5.19 -14.50
C SER A 14 6.31 5.97 -15.08
N LEU A 15 6.06 6.77 -16.10
CA LEU A 15 7.06 7.61 -16.78
C LEU A 15 6.52 9.03 -16.92
N ILE A 16 7.25 10.00 -16.41
CA ILE A 16 7.02 11.42 -16.69
C ILE A 16 7.99 11.83 -17.79
N LYS A 17 7.46 12.19 -18.95
CA LYS A 17 8.26 12.60 -20.11
C LYS A 17 8.65 14.07 -20.01
N SER A 18 9.78 14.45 -20.58
CA SER A 18 10.22 15.86 -20.72
C SER A 18 9.23 16.72 -21.50
N SER A 19 8.34 16.09 -22.29
CA SER A 19 7.23 16.76 -22.99
C SER A 19 6.08 17.22 -22.07
N GLY A 20 6.12 16.95 -20.75
CA GLY A 20 5.00 17.27 -19.84
C GLY A 20 3.85 16.26 -19.93
N GLU A 21 4.13 14.99 -20.24
CA GLU A 21 3.16 13.91 -20.28
C GLU A 21 3.55 12.81 -19.30
N LEU A 22 2.60 12.37 -18.47
CA LEU A 22 2.72 11.13 -17.71
C LEU A 22 2.21 9.98 -18.58
N GLU A 23 2.97 8.88 -18.61
CA GLU A 23 2.57 7.61 -19.22
C GLU A 23 2.59 6.50 -18.18
N LEU A 24 1.48 5.80 -18.02
CA LEU A 24 1.36 4.57 -17.26
C LEU A 24 1.17 3.41 -18.25
N SER A 25 2.11 2.46 -18.27
CA SER A 25 2.12 1.39 -19.28
C SER A 25 2.72 0.10 -18.74
N LEU A 26 2.40 -1.03 -19.41
CA LEU A 26 2.99 -2.33 -19.13
C LEU A 26 4.27 -2.51 -19.97
N ALA A 27 5.42 -2.52 -19.30
CA ALA A 27 6.69 -2.85 -19.92
C ALA A 27 6.95 -4.36 -19.91
N SER A 28 7.60 -4.84 -20.97
CA SER A 28 8.18 -6.19 -21.00
C SER A 28 9.57 -6.14 -20.39
N VAL A 29 9.79 -6.90 -19.32
CA VAL A 29 11.08 -6.98 -18.64
C VAL A 29 11.55 -8.41 -18.52
N PRO A 30 12.86 -8.70 -18.56
CA PRO A 30 13.37 -10.05 -18.31
C PRO A 30 12.95 -10.52 -16.91
N ILE A 31 12.70 -11.82 -16.74
CA ILE A 31 12.57 -12.42 -15.41
C ILE A 31 13.93 -12.28 -14.72
N PRO A 32 14.02 -11.65 -13.54
CA PRO A 32 15.30 -11.48 -12.88
C PRO A 32 15.77 -12.81 -12.25
N GLU A 33 17.08 -13.00 -12.19
CA GLU A 33 17.69 -14.11 -11.48
C GLU A 33 18.00 -13.70 -10.03
N PRO A 34 17.62 -14.51 -9.02
CA PRO A 34 17.91 -14.21 -7.64
C PRO A 34 19.41 -14.35 -7.32
N GLY A 35 19.97 -13.32 -6.68
CA GLY A 35 21.30 -13.39 -6.08
C GLY A 35 21.35 -14.36 -4.88
N PRO A 36 22.53 -14.57 -4.25
CA PRO A 36 22.70 -15.57 -3.19
C PRO A 36 21.68 -15.48 -2.05
N ASP A 37 21.36 -14.26 -1.58
CA ASP A 37 20.43 -14.00 -0.47
C ASP A 37 19.02 -13.58 -0.94
N GLU A 38 18.72 -13.76 -2.22
CA GLU A 38 17.45 -13.35 -2.80
C GLU A 38 16.57 -14.54 -3.16
N VAL A 39 15.30 -14.25 -3.28
CA VAL A 39 14.29 -15.17 -3.81
C VAL A 39 13.58 -14.55 -4.99
N LEU A 40 13.19 -15.38 -5.96
CA LEU A 40 12.27 -14.99 -7.03
C LEU A 40 10.86 -15.36 -6.62
N VAL A 41 10.01 -14.36 -6.50
CA VAL A 41 8.60 -14.54 -6.15
C VAL A 41 7.74 -14.30 -7.38
N ARG A 42 6.86 -15.26 -7.68
CA ARG A 42 5.73 -15.04 -8.58
C ARG A 42 4.70 -14.23 -7.81
N VAL A 43 4.53 -12.96 -8.17
CA VAL A 43 3.57 -12.08 -7.50
C VAL A 43 2.16 -12.45 -7.95
N GLU A 44 1.29 -12.74 -7.02
CA GLU A 44 -0.08 -13.21 -7.27
C GLU A 44 -1.14 -12.21 -6.83
N ALA A 45 -0.79 -11.33 -5.86
CA ALA A 45 -1.66 -10.25 -5.41
C ALA A 45 -0.83 -9.05 -4.93
N ALA A 46 -1.34 -7.85 -5.20
CA ALA A 46 -0.81 -6.59 -4.70
C ALA A 46 -1.99 -5.62 -4.46
N PRO A 47 -2.07 -4.94 -3.31
CA PRO A 47 -3.11 -3.96 -3.06
C PRO A 47 -2.82 -2.66 -3.79
N ILE A 48 -3.82 -1.80 -3.91
CA ILE A 48 -3.65 -0.41 -4.34
C ILE A 48 -3.78 0.47 -3.10
N ASN A 49 -2.67 1.01 -2.63
CA ASN A 49 -2.64 1.97 -1.53
C ASN A 49 -2.68 3.41 -2.07
N PRO A 50 -3.12 4.41 -1.29
CA PRO A 50 -3.02 5.82 -1.69
C PRO A 50 -1.60 6.25 -2.09
N SER A 51 -0.57 5.72 -1.42
CA SER A 51 0.84 5.96 -1.77
C SER A 51 1.25 5.38 -3.13
N ASP A 52 0.60 4.32 -3.61
CA ASP A 52 0.80 3.81 -4.97
C ASP A 52 0.22 4.78 -6.00
N LEU A 53 -0.97 5.35 -5.73
CA LEU A 53 -1.60 6.34 -6.61
C LEU A 53 -0.72 7.59 -6.71
N GLY A 54 -0.08 8.01 -5.61
CA GLY A 54 0.87 9.12 -5.61
C GLY A 54 1.99 8.92 -6.63
N LEU A 55 2.66 7.76 -6.62
CA LEU A 55 3.72 7.46 -7.58
C LEU A 55 3.20 7.32 -9.02
N MET A 56 2.02 6.74 -9.18
CA MET A 56 1.45 6.46 -10.50
C MET A 56 0.87 7.69 -11.18
N LEU A 57 0.13 8.54 -10.45
CA LEU A 57 -0.83 9.47 -11.05
C LEU A 57 -0.78 10.90 -10.49
N ASP A 58 -0.23 11.12 -9.30
CA ASP A 58 -0.35 12.38 -8.54
C ASP A 58 0.23 13.61 -9.28
N ALA A 59 1.19 13.36 -10.17
CA ALA A 59 1.79 14.43 -10.98
C ALA A 59 0.88 14.89 -12.14
N ALA A 60 -0.19 14.16 -12.47
CA ALA A 60 -0.94 14.36 -13.69
C ALA A 60 -2.32 14.99 -13.46
N ASP A 61 -2.73 15.81 -14.40
CA ASP A 61 -4.13 16.25 -14.51
C ASP A 61 -4.98 15.12 -15.12
N LEU A 62 -5.66 14.36 -14.25
CA LEU A 62 -6.47 13.23 -14.65
C LEU A 62 -7.68 13.60 -15.52
N SER A 63 -8.09 14.86 -15.56
CA SER A 63 -9.13 15.33 -16.50
C SER A 63 -8.70 15.22 -17.97
N THR A 64 -7.37 15.20 -18.21
CA THR A 64 -6.77 15.04 -19.54
C THR A 64 -6.47 13.58 -19.90
N ALA A 65 -6.77 12.62 -19.01
CA ALA A 65 -6.39 11.24 -19.17
C ALA A 65 -7.00 10.59 -20.41
N LYS A 66 -6.16 9.91 -21.19
CA LYS A 66 -6.54 9.16 -22.39
C LYS A 66 -6.02 7.73 -22.29
N ALA A 67 -6.92 6.78 -22.51
CA ALA A 67 -6.56 5.37 -22.65
C ALA A 67 -6.26 5.04 -24.12
N SER A 68 -5.26 4.20 -24.34
CA SER A 68 -4.82 3.72 -25.65
C SER A 68 -4.18 2.33 -25.52
N GLY A 69 -3.63 1.80 -26.60
CA GLY A 69 -3.04 0.46 -26.64
C GLY A 69 -4.08 -0.63 -26.85
N THR A 70 -3.77 -1.84 -26.42
CA THR A 70 -4.65 -3.02 -26.51
C THR A 70 -5.11 -3.43 -25.11
N ARG A 71 -6.09 -4.36 -25.03
CA ARG A 71 -6.53 -4.94 -23.76
C ARG A 71 -5.37 -5.57 -22.97
N ASP A 72 -4.43 -6.22 -23.66
CA ASP A 72 -3.30 -6.90 -23.03
C ASP A 72 -2.10 -5.96 -22.79
N ARG A 73 -2.10 -4.80 -23.43
CA ARG A 73 -1.07 -3.75 -23.33
C ARG A 73 -1.73 -2.38 -23.25
N PRO A 74 -2.50 -2.10 -22.21
CA PRO A 74 -3.13 -0.79 -22.02
C PRO A 74 -2.06 0.27 -21.71
N VAL A 75 -2.31 1.46 -22.20
CA VAL A 75 -1.50 2.66 -21.92
C VAL A 75 -2.44 3.77 -21.53
N ILE A 76 -2.15 4.44 -20.42
CA ILE A 76 -2.83 5.66 -19.98
C ILE A 76 -1.84 6.81 -20.09
N ARG A 77 -2.26 7.93 -20.69
CA ARG A 77 -1.50 9.18 -20.76
C ARG A 77 -2.32 10.33 -20.22
N ALA A 78 -1.66 11.22 -19.50
CA ALA A 78 -2.28 12.43 -18.98
C ALA A 78 -1.26 13.57 -18.94
N ALA A 79 -1.72 14.82 -19.06
CA ALA A 79 -0.85 15.99 -19.00
C ALA A 79 -0.31 16.18 -17.58
N VAL A 80 0.96 16.56 -17.47
CA VAL A 80 1.57 17.05 -16.24
C VAL A 80 1.61 18.57 -16.29
N PRO A 81 0.99 19.29 -15.34
CA PRO A 81 1.02 20.75 -15.29
C PRO A 81 2.46 21.28 -15.25
N GLU A 82 2.74 22.30 -16.06
CA GLU A 82 4.08 22.86 -16.23
C GLU A 82 4.72 23.31 -14.90
N ASN A 83 3.91 23.88 -14.02
CA ASN A 83 4.36 24.31 -12.69
C ASN A 83 4.85 23.17 -11.79
N LEU A 84 4.44 21.91 -12.04
CA LEU A 84 4.90 20.74 -11.30
C LEU A 84 6.18 20.13 -11.88
N MET A 85 6.45 20.33 -13.17
CA MET A 85 7.58 19.72 -13.86
C MET A 85 8.93 20.02 -13.20
N LYS A 86 9.11 21.24 -12.68
CA LYS A 86 10.35 21.63 -11.98
C LYS A 86 10.61 20.81 -10.72
N GLY A 87 9.56 20.52 -9.93
CA GLY A 87 9.64 19.68 -8.73
C GLY A 87 9.84 18.19 -9.04
N LEU A 88 9.52 17.78 -10.27
CA LEU A 88 9.60 16.39 -10.73
C LEU A 88 10.88 16.09 -11.53
N ALA A 89 11.84 17.01 -11.61
CA ALA A 89 13.04 16.90 -12.45
C ALA A 89 13.80 15.57 -12.28
N ALA A 90 13.87 15.03 -11.05
CA ALA A 90 14.50 13.74 -10.78
C ALA A 90 13.73 12.51 -11.34
N ARG A 91 12.46 12.69 -11.73
CA ARG A 91 11.61 11.65 -12.31
C ARG A 91 11.44 11.77 -13.82
N VAL A 92 11.80 12.92 -14.39
CA VAL A 92 11.67 13.16 -15.84
C VAL A 92 12.50 12.14 -16.61
N ASP A 93 11.88 11.51 -17.60
CA ASP A 93 12.44 10.46 -18.47
C ASP A 93 12.95 9.22 -17.72
N GLN A 94 12.55 9.06 -16.43
CA GLN A 94 12.81 7.85 -15.64
C GLN A 94 11.56 6.96 -15.62
N SER A 95 11.66 5.80 -16.29
CA SER A 95 10.60 4.78 -16.24
C SER A 95 10.69 4.00 -14.93
N MET A 96 9.78 4.27 -14.00
CA MET A 96 9.82 3.72 -12.64
C MET A 96 8.83 2.56 -12.47
N PRO A 97 9.26 1.41 -11.91
CA PRO A 97 8.34 0.36 -11.51
C PRO A 97 7.48 0.82 -10.32
N VAL A 98 6.23 0.38 -10.26
CA VAL A 98 5.25 0.80 -9.25
C VAL A 98 4.74 -0.39 -8.43
N GLY A 99 4.05 -0.07 -7.31
CA GLY A 99 3.54 -1.04 -6.34
C GLY A 99 4.45 -1.15 -5.12
N ASN A 100 3.90 -0.87 -3.92
CA ASN A 100 4.68 -0.77 -2.68
C ASN A 100 4.76 -2.09 -1.91
N GLU A 101 3.76 -2.94 -2.02
CA GLU A 101 3.67 -4.23 -1.36
C GLU A 101 2.92 -5.25 -2.21
N GLY A 102 3.08 -6.52 -1.89
CA GLY A 102 2.39 -7.62 -2.56
C GLY A 102 2.71 -8.95 -1.91
N ALA A 103 2.07 -10.00 -2.38
CA ALA A 103 2.32 -11.37 -1.93
C ALA A 103 2.32 -12.35 -3.10
N GLY A 104 2.97 -13.48 -2.89
CA GLY A 104 3.05 -14.53 -3.90
C GLY A 104 3.87 -15.72 -3.45
N SER A 105 4.10 -16.64 -4.37
CA SER A 105 4.86 -17.88 -4.13
C SER A 105 6.33 -17.74 -4.51
N VAL A 106 7.22 -18.17 -3.66
CA VAL A 106 8.66 -18.25 -3.98
C VAL A 106 8.89 -19.42 -4.94
N VAL A 107 9.32 -19.09 -6.17
CA VAL A 107 9.52 -20.08 -7.24
C VAL A 107 10.98 -20.42 -7.50
N LYS A 108 11.91 -19.56 -7.07
CA LYS A 108 13.36 -19.79 -7.16
C LYS A 108 14.05 -19.14 -5.96
N ALA A 109 15.14 -19.70 -5.49
CA ALA A 109 15.90 -19.21 -4.37
C ALA A 109 17.40 -19.18 -4.67
N GLY A 110 18.08 -18.19 -4.13
CA GLY A 110 19.53 -18.10 -4.12
C GLY A 110 20.19 -19.18 -3.26
N SER A 111 21.48 -19.09 -3.08
CA SER A 111 22.27 -20.16 -2.45
C SER A 111 22.29 -20.11 -0.93
N SER A 112 21.90 -19.02 -0.27
CA SER A 112 21.89 -18.93 1.19
C SER A 112 20.81 -19.81 1.83
N GLU A 113 21.04 -20.22 3.07
CA GLU A 113 20.08 -21.02 3.85
C GLU A 113 18.74 -20.28 4.00
N ALA A 114 18.78 -18.98 4.31
CA ALA A 114 17.59 -18.15 4.46
C ALA A 114 16.75 -18.08 3.17
N ALA A 115 17.39 -17.96 2.01
CA ALA A 115 16.69 -17.97 0.72
C ALA A 115 16.08 -19.34 0.43
N ARG A 116 16.84 -20.43 0.61
CA ARG A 116 16.35 -21.80 0.37
C ARG A 116 15.19 -22.19 1.27
N ALA A 117 15.19 -21.72 2.53
CA ALA A 117 14.10 -22.00 3.47
C ALA A 117 12.74 -21.45 3.01
N LEU A 118 12.74 -20.46 2.15
CA LEU A 118 11.51 -19.86 1.59
C LEU A 118 11.01 -20.53 0.30
N LEU A 119 11.80 -21.39 -0.34
CA LEU A 119 11.43 -22.02 -1.60
C LEU A 119 10.09 -22.78 -1.48
N GLY A 120 9.16 -22.50 -2.39
CA GLY A 120 7.81 -23.08 -2.39
C GLY A 120 6.86 -22.50 -1.33
N LYS A 121 7.28 -21.50 -0.57
CA LYS A 121 6.45 -20.86 0.46
C LYS A 121 5.69 -19.64 -0.11
N THR A 122 4.57 -19.32 0.53
CA THR A 122 3.84 -18.07 0.27
C THR A 122 4.40 -16.98 1.18
N VAL A 123 4.77 -15.86 0.58
CA VAL A 123 5.38 -14.74 1.29
C VAL A 123 4.68 -13.44 0.93
N ALA A 124 4.59 -12.53 1.91
CA ALA A 124 4.30 -11.12 1.66
C ALA A 124 5.62 -10.35 1.55
N MET A 125 5.61 -9.27 0.78
CA MET A 125 6.79 -8.48 0.44
C MET A 125 6.48 -6.99 0.47
N ARG A 126 7.48 -6.19 0.81
CA ARG A 126 7.45 -4.73 0.66
C ARG A 126 8.63 -4.24 -0.17
N GLY A 127 8.46 -3.12 -0.84
CA GLY A 127 9.49 -2.49 -1.70
C GLY A 127 8.93 -2.18 -3.07
N GLY A 128 9.58 -1.34 -3.86
CA GLY A 128 9.05 -0.92 -5.17
C GLY A 128 8.91 -2.05 -6.20
N GLY A 129 7.99 -1.87 -7.16
CA GLY A 129 7.86 -2.74 -8.32
C GLY A 129 7.01 -3.99 -8.11
N MET A 130 6.06 -3.97 -7.18
CA MET A 130 5.18 -5.12 -6.91
C MET A 130 4.06 -5.30 -7.93
N TYR A 131 3.75 -4.30 -8.77
CA TYR A 131 2.85 -4.49 -9.92
C TYR A 131 3.60 -5.11 -11.08
N SER A 132 4.08 -6.32 -10.85
CA SER A 132 4.89 -7.13 -11.76
C SER A 132 4.49 -8.60 -11.60
N GLN A 133 4.66 -9.40 -12.64
CA GLN A 133 4.40 -10.84 -12.56
C GLN A 133 5.44 -11.59 -11.71
N TYR A 134 6.69 -11.10 -11.70
CA TYR A 134 7.77 -11.66 -10.88
C TYR A 134 8.61 -10.54 -10.24
N ARG A 135 9.12 -10.83 -9.05
CA ARG A 135 9.97 -9.92 -8.31
C ARG A 135 11.11 -10.69 -7.61
N CYS A 136 12.37 -10.27 -7.83
CA CYS A 136 13.49 -10.65 -6.96
C CYS A 136 13.54 -9.75 -5.74
N ILE A 137 13.71 -10.34 -4.56
CA ILE A 137 13.77 -9.62 -3.29
C ILE A 137 14.66 -10.39 -2.31
N LYS A 138 15.31 -9.68 -1.39
CA LYS A 138 16.10 -10.32 -0.33
C LYS A 138 15.20 -11.16 0.58
N ALA A 139 15.65 -12.36 0.93
CA ALA A 139 14.91 -13.26 1.83
C ALA A 139 14.51 -12.58 3.15
N ALA A 140 15.39 -11.75 3.71
CA ALA A 140 15.13 -10.98 4.93
C ALA A 140 14.03 -9.91 4.80
N GLN A 141 13.59 -9.57 3.58
CA GLN A 141 12.50 -8.62 3.30
C GLN A 141 11.17 -9.34 3.03
N CYS A 142 11.17 -10.67 3.10
CA CYS A 142 9.96 -11.49 2.97
C CYS A 142 9.37 -11.79 4.34
N LEU A 143 8.06 -11.61 4.46
CA LEU A 143 7.28 -12.11 5.59
C LEU A 143 6.69 -13.47 5.20
N LEU A 144 7.13 -14.54 5.85
CA LEU A 144 6.53 -15.85 5.66
C LEU A 144 5.08 -15.81 6.17
N LEU A 145 4.13 -16.12 5.30
CA LEU A 145 2.72 -16.17 5.67
C LEU A 145 2.39 -17.50 6.38
N PRO A 146 1.45 -17.50 7.33
CA PRO A 146 0.97 -18.72 7.97
C PRO A 146 0.48 -19.75 6.94
N PRO A 147 0.59 -21.06 7.21
CA PRO A 147 0.03 -22.09 6.35
C PRO A 147 -1.47 -21.87 6.09
N GLY A 148 -1.88 -21.97 4.83
CA GLY A 148 -3.27 -21.76 4.41
C GLY A 148 -3.64 -20.31 4.08
N THR A 149 -2.78 -19.33 4.40
CA THR A 149 -2.99 -17.94 3.98
C THR A 149 -2.74 -17.80 2.48
N THR A 150 -3.72 -17.30 1.76
CA THR A 150 -3.62 -17.03 0.33
C THR A 150 -2.78 -15.77 0.05
N PRO A 151 -2.16 -15.62 -1.13
CA PRO A 151 -1.51 -14.38 -1.52
C PRO A 151 -2.42 -13.15 -1.44
N ALA A 152 -3.70 -13.29 -1.78
CA ALA A 152 -4.68 -12.20 -1.69
C ALA A 152 -4.89 -11.70 -0.26
N GLU A 153 -4.97 -12.61 0.72
CA GLU A 153 -5.07 -12.25 2.15
C GLU A 153 -3.78 -11.64 2.67
N GLY A 154 -2.62 -12.11 2.19
CA GLY A 154 -1.31 -11.62 2.61
C GLY A 154 -0.81 -10.35 1.91
N ALA A 155 -1.45 -9.92 0.82
CA ALA A 155 -0.94 -8.85 -0.02
C ALA A 155 -0.80 -7.49 0.70
N SER A 156 -1.67 -7.21 1.68
CA SER A 156 -1.69 -5.96 2.48
C SER A 156 -1.02 -6.11 3.85
N SER A 157 0.05 -6.90 3.96
CA SER A 157 0.67 -7.21 5.26
C SER A 157 1.66 -6.15 5.75
N PHE A 158 2.01 -5.15 4.96
CA PHE A 158 3.05 -4.17 5.32
C PHE A 158 2.56 -2.74 5.44
N VAL A 159 2.04 -2.12 4.37
CA VAL A 159 1.81 -0.67 4.33
C VAL A 159 0.83 -0.24 5.42
N ASN A 160 -0.38 -0.76 5.41
CA ASN A 160 -1.39 -0.37 6.38
C ASN A 160 -1.10 -0.87 7.82
N PRO A 161 -0.71 -2.15 8.05
CA PRO A 161 -0.40 -2.62 9.40
C PRO A 161 0.76 -1.87 10.05
N LEU A 162 1.85 -1.61 9.31
CA LEU A 162 3.01 -0.88 9.85
C LEU A 162 2.68 0.59 10.10
N THR A 163 1.85 1.21 9.26
CA THR A 163 1.39 2.58 9.48
C THR A 163 0.53 2.66 10.74
N ALA A 164 -0.42 1.73 10.93
CA ALA A 164 -1.25 1.69 12.13
C ALA A 164 -0.43 1.46 13.40
N LEU A 165 0.54 0.53 13.37
CA LEU A 165 1.48 0.32 14.48
C LEU A 165 2.35 1.56 14.72
N GLY A 166 2.83 2.22 13.66
CA GLY A 166 3.62 3.44 13.76
C GLY A 166 2.85 4.58 14.43
N MET A 167 1.56 4.76 14.13
CA MET A 167 0.70 5.73 14.81
C MET A 167 0.61 5.46 16.32
N VAL A 168 0.42 4.20 16.72
CA VAL A 168 0.37 3.80 18.13
C VAL A 168 1.73 4.02 18.81
N GLU A 169 2.82 3.64 18.17
CA GLU A 169 4.17 3.85 18.73
C GLU A 169 4.53 5.33 18.83
N THR A 170 4.18 6.16 17.83
CA THR A 170 4.37 7.61 17.91
C THR A 170 3.60 8.20 19.08
N MET A 171 2.33 7.81 19.26
CA MET A 171 1.53 8.21 20.41
C MET A 171 2.26 7.92 21.73
N ARG A 172 2.79 6.68 21.88
CA ARG A 172 3.50 6.26 23.11
C ARG A 172 4.79 7.03 23.34
N LEU A 173 5.60 7.17 22.29
CA LEU A 173 6.90 7.84 22.35
C LEU A 173 6.78 9.34 22.68
N GLU A 174 5.70 9.99 22.22
CA GLU A 174 5.43 11.40 22.48
C GLU A 174 4.62 11.63 23.77
N GLY A 175 4.28 10.57 24.51
CA GLY A 175 3.62 10.65 25.81
C GLY A 175 2.10 10.91 25.74
N HIS A 176 1.47 10.73 24.58
CA HIS A 176 0.02 10.81 24.44
C HIS A 176 -0.65 9.52 24.94
N LYS A 177 -1.93 9.60 25.31
CA LYS A 177 -2.67 8.47 25.91
C LYS A 177 -3.76 7.92 25.00
N ALA A 178 -4.20 8.70 24.03
CA ALA A 178 -5.28 8.36 23.11
C ALA A 178 -5.04 9.04 21.76
N LEU A 179 -5.69 8.52 20.72
CA LEU A 179 -5.52 8.91 19.33
C LEU A 179 -6.82 9.50 18.75
N VAL A 180 -6.66 10.41 17.79
CA VAL A 180 -7.72 10.76 16.83
C VAL A 180 -7.28 10.28 15.46
N HIS A 181 -8.16 9.65 14.69
CA HIS A 181 -7.86 9.24 13.33
C HIS A 181 -8.94 9.70 12.35
N THR A 182 -8.53 10.43 11.32
CA THR A 182 -9.39 10.79 10.18
C THR A 182 -9.44 9.63 9.17
N ALA A 183 -10.42 9.62 8.27
CA ALA A 183 -10.63 8.50 7.35
C ALA A 183 -10.71 7.12 8.03
N ALA A 184 -11.30 7.08 9.23
CA ALA A 184 -11.24 5.94 10.14
C ALA A 184 -11.88 4.65 9.61
N ALA A 185 -12.83 4.73 8.67
CA ALA A 185 -13.43 3.56 8.02
C ALA A 185 -12.56 2.95 6.90
N SER A 186 -11.41 3.56 6.57
CA SER A 186 -10.46 2.99 5.61
C SER A 186 -9.89 1.67 6.13
N ASN A 187 -9.23 0.91 5.23
CA ASN A 187 -8.56 -0.34 5.64
C ASN A 187 -7.54 -0.11 6.76
N LEU A 188 -6.72 0.96 6.65
CA LEU A 188 -5.80 1.38 7.71
C LEU A 188 -6.53 1.70 9.01
N GLY A 189 -7.60 2.52 8.96
CA GLY A 189 -8.33 2.92 10.15
C GLY A 189 -9.00 1.76 10.87
N GLN A 190 -9.55 0.79 10.14
CA GLN A 190 -10.10 -0.44 10.71
C GLN A 190 -9.01 -1.29 11.41
N MET A 191 -7.80 -1.37 10.82
CA MET A 191 -6.65 -2.05 11.45
C MET A 191 -6.22 -1.31 12.72
N LEU A 192 -6.10 0.02 12.67
CA LEU A 192 -5.78 0.85 13.83
C LEU A 192 -6.80 0.66 14.96
N ASN A 193 -8.11 0.67 14.63
CA ASN A 193 -9.17 0.44 15.61
C ASN A 193 -9.01 -0.92 16.31
N ARG A 194 -8.73 -1.99 15.57
CA ARG A 194 -8.49 -3.32 16.15
C ARG A 194 -7.26 -3.38 17.03
N ILE A 195 -6.17 -2.71 16.67
CA ILE A 195 -4.95 -2.60 17.49
C ILE A 195 -5.27 -1.85 18.79
N CYS A 196 -5.92 -0.69 18.69
CA CYS A 196 -6.28 0.11 19.85
C CYS A 196 -7.21 -0.64 20.81
N LEU A 197 -8.22 -1.35 20.31
CA LEU A 197 -9.10 -2.18 21.13
C LEU A 197 -8.33 -3.29 21.86
N LYS A 198 -7.44 -3.99 21.14
CA LYS A 198 -6.59 -5.05 21.72
C LYS A 198 -5.67 -4.52 22.83
N ASP A 199 -5.09 -3.35 22.62
CA ASP A 199 -4.11 -2.75 23.54
C ASP A 199 -4.74 -1.86 24.61
N GLY A 200 -6.08 -1.71 24.63
CA GLY A 200 -6.80 -0.87 25.59
C GLY A 200 -6.55 0.64 25.40
N ILE A 201 -6.24 1.06 24.16
CA ILE A 201 -6.00 2.46 23.79
C ILE A 201 -7.31 3.08 23.33
N ALA A 202 -7.68 4.24 23.87
CA ALA A 202 -8.84 4.98 23.39
C ALA A 202 -8.54 5.61 22.02
N LEU A 203 -9.48 5.44 21.08
CA LEU A 203 -9.38 5.96 19.71
C LEU A 203 -10.67 6.71 19.34
N VAL A 204 -10.53 7.98 18.97
CA VAL A 204 -11.62 8.78 18.40
C VAL A 204 -11.56 8.64 16.87
N ASN A 205 -12.59 8.03 16.32
CA ASN A 205 -12.70 7.73 14.88
C ASN A 205 -13.53 8.81 14.20
N ILE A 206 -12.99 9.52 13.23
CA ILE A 206 -13.73 10.50 12.42
C ILE A 206 -14.10 9.89 11.07
N VAL A 207 -15.39 9.93 10.75
CA VAL A 207 -15.97 9.43 9.50
C VAL A 207 -16.81 10.52 8.83
N ARG A 208 -17.25 10.27 7.58
CA ARG A 208 -18.04 11.23 6.81
C ARG A 208 -19.47 10.77 6.52
N THR A 209 -19.78 9.50 6.71
CA THR A 209 -21.12 8.96 6.41
C THR A 209 -21.56 7.98 7.47
N THR A 210 -22.88 7.76 7.56
CA THR A 210 -23.48 6.78 8.47
C THR A 210 -23.04 5.35 8.15
N GLU A 211 -22.83 5.02 6.88
CA GLU A 211 -22.31 3.70 6.47
C GLU A 211 -20.92 3.46 7.03
N GLN A 212 -20.06 4.47 6.99
CA GLN A 212 -18.71 4.40 7.56
C GLN A 212 -18.75 4.26 9.09
N GLU A 213 -19.66 4.96 9.76
CA GLU A 213 -19.90 4.82 11.19
C GLU A 213 -20.32 3.38 11.54
N ASN A 214 -21.27 2.82 10.79
CA ASN A 214 -21.74 1.45 11.00
C ASN A 214 -20.62 0.41 10.83
N ILE A 215 -19.74 0.59 9.85
CA ILE A 215 -18.56 -0.28 9.64
C ILE A 215 -17.69 -0.30 10.91
N LEU A 216 -17.40 0.86 11.49
CA LEU A 216 -16.53 0.95 12.66
C LEU A 216 -17.20 0.43 13.93
N ARG A 217 -18.48 0.74 14.13
CA ARG A 217 -19.24 0.20 15.27
C ARG A 217 -19.36 -1.31 15.23
N ALA A 218 -19.52 -1.89 14.03
CA ALA A 218 -19.56 -3.35 13.85
C ALA A 218 -18.25 -4.06 14.25
N ILE A 219 -17.12 -3.34 14.22
CA ILE A 219 -15.82 -3.85 14.68
C ILE A 219 -15.42 -3.33 16.09
N GLY A 220 -16.40 -2.84 16.86
CA GLY A 220 -16.24 -2.49 18.26
C GLY A 220 -15.74 -1.08 18.55
N ALA A 221 -15.71 -0.15 17.58
CA ALA A 221 -15.31 1.23 17.83
C ALA A 221 -16.27 1.92 18.82
N VAL A 222 -15.74 2.54 19.86
CA VAL A 222 -16.50 3.21 20.93
C VAL A 222 -16.79 4.67 20.56
N HIS A 223 -15.76 5.43 20.23
CA HIS A 223 -15.87 6.84 19.87
C HIS A 223 -15.85 6.99 18.35
N VAL A 224 -17.01 7.31 17.75
CA VAL A 224 -17.15 7.52 16.30
C VAL A 224 -17.92 8.81 16.08
N CYS A 225 -17.27 9.79 15.45
CA CYS A 225 -17.82 11.11 15.17
C CYS A 225 -18.02 11.26 13.65
N ASN A 226 -19.26 11.55 13.22
CA ASN A 226 -19.60 11.75 11.82
C ASN A 226 -19.48 13.24 11.46
N SER A 227 -18.48 13.59 10.66
CA SER A 227 -18.21 14.98 10.28
C SER A 227 -19.29 15.65 9.42
N SER A 228 -20.26 14.87 8.90
CA SER A 228 -21.43 15.41 8.19
C SER A 228 -22.65 15.61 9.10
N ALA A 229 -22.58 15.18 10.38
CA ALA A 229 -23.67 15.40 11.33
C ALA A 229 -23.68 16.85 11.85
N PRO A 230 -24.86 17.46 12.07
CA PRO A 230 -24.97 18.80 12.67
C PRO A 230 -24.31 18.90 14.05
N THR A 231 -24.28 17.78 14.80
CA THR A 231 -23.71 17.66 16.15
C THR A 231 -22.20 17.35 16.17
N PHE A 232 -21.54 17.31 15.01
CA PHE A 232 -20.16 16.81 14.88
C PHE A 232 -19.17 17.45 15.86
N LEU A 233 -19.22 18.79 16.02
CA LEU A 233 -18.28 19.50 16.89
C LEU A 233 -18.53 19.19 18.37
N ASP A 234 -19.78 19.03 18.76
CA ASP A 234 -20.16 18.67 20.13
C ASP A 234 -19.74 17.22 20.41
N ASP A 235 -20.06 16.27 19.53
CA ASP A 235 -19.70 14.85 19.63
C ASP A 235 -18.17 14.66 19.68
N LEU A 236 -17.44 15.41 18.85
CA LEU A 236 -15.98 15.39 18.84
C LEU A 236 -15.41 15.93 20.14
N THR A 237 -15.93 17.07 20.62
CA THR A 237 -15.48 17.68 21.88
C THR A 237 -15.71 16.75 23.06
N GLU A 238 -16.90 16.15 23.15
CA GLU A 238 -17.21 15.15 24.18
C GLU A 238 -16.26 13.95 24.12
N SER A 239 -16.03 13.41 22.92
CA SER A 239 -15.10 12.28 22.72
C SER A 239 -13.66 12.64 23.09
N LEU A 240 -13.17 13.84 22.75
CA LEU A 240 -11.83 14.31 23.12
C LEU A 240 -11.67 14.45 24.64
N VAL A 241 -12.68 15.03 25.32
CA VAL A 241 -12.68 15.16 26.79
C VAL A 241 -12.71 13.78 27.45
N ALA A 242 -13.57 12.88 26.96
CA ALA A 242 -13.71 11.53 27.52
C ALA A 242 -12.44 10.67 27.36
N THR A 243 -11.71 10.82 26.26
CA THR A 243 -10.52 10.00 25.95
C THR A 243 -9.21 10.66 26.37
N GLY A 244 -9.17 11.98 26.50
CA GLY A 244 -7.94 12.75 26.68
C GLY A 244 -7.01 12.69 25.44
N ALA A 245 -7.56 12.50 24.24
CA ALA A 245 -6.79 12.43 23.00
C ALA A 245 -6.18 13.80 22.65
N THR A 246 -4.87 13.81 22.38
CA THR A 246 -4.07 15.02 22.11
C THR A 246 -3.18 14.87 20.88
N ILE A 247 -3.27 13.75 20.14
CA ILE A 247 -2.58 13.54 18.87
C ILE A 247 -3.57 13.05 17.83
N ALA A 248 -3.43 13.52 16.60
CA ALA A 248 -4.30 13.16 15.47
C ALA A 248 -3.48 12.75 14.25
N PHE A 249 -4.03 11.79 13.49
CA PHE A 249 -3.47 11.29 12.22
C PHE A 249 -4.50 11.31 11.11
#